data_02b9353ea2d4ae6700b07df3af9e0776
#
_entry.id   02b9353ea2d4ae6700b07df3af9e0776
#
_cell.length_a   1.000
_cell.length_b   1.000
_cell.length_c   1.000
_cell.angle_alpha   90.00
_cell.angle_beta   90.00
_cell.angle_gamma   90.00
#
_symmetry.space_group_name_H-M   'P 1'
#
loop_
_entity.id
_entity.type
_entity.pdbx_description
1 polymer ?
#
loop_
_entity_poly.entity_id
_entity_poly.type
_entity_poly.pdbx_seq_one_letter_code
_entity_poly.pdbx_strand_id
1 'polypeptide(L)'
;MKILIKNTKIIDSSSSHNNKVCDILINNNKIEKIAKSIQIDTKTKVYKQDNLHISQGWFDMHVNFGQPGYEHRETIENGLNAAAKGGFTDVLLMPNTNPSIDNSTMIDFVKNITKNKIINVHVAGTLSQSQKGENLVEIYDMIKNGCIAFTDDKKSIQSTELMKIALLYIKNTSALLMNFPNDKSVQKKGVINEGITSTQLGLKGIPAIAEEIMLDRDIALCRYTESRIHESYLSTRKSIQKIKNAKDEGIKISADVALHNIFLTDSSTNNFDTRFKVLPPFRTENDNKAIIQGLKDGIIDVISCDHNPIEIESKKLEFDNAKFGIIGLESAFGLIIINLEKHLSLNQIIDKISNNPRKILGIKNTSIEEGNIANLTIFNPETKWIFEKKDIISKSKNTPFVGEKLKGKALALVNNNKFVEL
;
A
#
# COMPACT_ATOMS: atom_id res chain seq x y z
N MET A 1 -2.66 -28.47 -5.97
CA MET A 1 -3.67 -28.22 -4.91
C MET A 1 -5.05 -28.20 -5.57
N LYS A 2 -6.05 -28.91 -4.99
CA LYS A 2 -7.45 -28.85 -5.44
C LYS A 2 -8.33 -28.47 -4.26
N ILE A 3 -9.10 -27.38 -4.38
CA ILE A 3 -9.93 -26.86 -3.31
C ILE A 3 -11.24 -26.28 -3.86
N LEU A 4 -12.34 -26.51 -3.17
CA LEU A 4 -13.64 -25.94 -3.43
C LEU A 4 -13.97 -24.90 -2.35
N ILE A 5 -14.17 -23.64 -2.76
CA ILE A 5 -14.69 -22.58 -1.89
C ILE A 5 -16.20 -22.52 -2.13
N LYS A 6 -16.98 -22.78 -1.08
CA LYS A 6 -18.44 -22.89 -1.19
C LYS A 6 -19.15 -21.62 -0.76
N ASN A 7 -20.25 -21.33 -1.49
CA ASN A 7 -21.21 -20.29 -1.12
C ASN A 7 -20.54 -18.95 -0.82
N THR A 8 -19.66 -18.49 -1.74
CA THR A 8 -18.90 -17.25 -1.59
C THR A 8 -19.40 -16.16 -2.52
N LYS A 9 -19.52 -14.93 -2.02
CA LYS A 9 -19.89 -13.76 -2.82
C LYS A 9 -18.64 -13.18 -3.49
N ILE A 10 -18.66 -13.12 -4.81
CA ILE A 10 -17.55 -12.58 -5.61
C ILE A 10 -17.60 -11.05 -5.60
N ILE A 11 -16.49 -10.41 -5.23
CA ILE A 11 -16.30 -8.96 -5.23
C ILE A 11 -15.12 -8.65 -6.17
N ASP A 12 -15.43 -8.48 -7.43
CA ASP A 12 -14.44 -8.20 -8.47
C ASP A 12 -15.11 -7.45 -9.62
N SER A 13 -14.86 -6.15 -9.71
CA SER A 13 -15.47 -5.26 -10.71
C SER A 13 -15.15 -5.65 -12.17
N SER A 14 -14.07 -6.44 -12.37
CA SER A 14 -13.65 -6.93 -13.69
C SER A 14 -14.21 -8.30 -14.05
N SER A 15 -14.95 -8.97 -13.14
CA SER A 15 -15.52 -10.30 -13.35
C SER A 15 -16.97 -10.25 -13.83
N SER A 16 -17.32 -11.14 -14.75
CA SER A 16 -18.72 -11.40 -15.17
C SER A 16 -19.59 -11.98 -14.04
N HIS A 17 -18.94 -12.49 -12.99
CA HIS A 17 -19.56 -13.05 -11.80
C HIS A 17 -19.64 -12.06 -10.63
N ASN A 18 -19.30 -10.78 -10.84
CA ASN A 18 -19.30 -9.78 -9.76
C ASN A 18 -20.63 -9.72 -9.01
N ASN A 19 -20.58 -9.65 -7.69
CA ASN A 19 -21.71 -9.65 -6.75
C ASN A 19 -22.59 -10.92 -6.74
N LYS A 20 -22.24 -11.98 -7.48
CA LYS A 20 -22.95 -13.26 -7.44
C LYS A 20 -22.38 -14.15 -6.32
N VAL A 21 -23.26 -14.97 -5.73
CA VAL A 21 -22.89 -16.00 -4.76
C VAL A 21 -22.74 -17.32 -5.51
N CYS A 22 -21.54 -17.88 -5.49
CA CYS A 22 -21.16 -19.07 -6.25
C CYS A 22 -20.24 -20.00 -5.45
N ASP A 23 -20.14 -21.22 -5.90
CA ASP A 23 -19.05 -22.12 -5.56
C ASP A 23 -17.90 -21.89 -6.56
N ILE A 24 -16.66 -21.93 -6.08
CA ILE A 24 -15.46 -21.74 -6.91
C ILE A 24 -14.54 -22.94 -6.68
N LEU A 25 -14.30 -23.72 -7.73
CA LEU A 25 -13.34 -24.81 -7.73
C LEU A 25 -12.00 -24.33 -8.28
N ILE A 26 -10.96 -24.50 -7.47
CA ILE A 26 -9.59 -24.15 -7.84
C ILE A 26 -8.79 -25.44 -7.95
N ASN A 27 -8.08 -25.60 -9.06
CA ASN A 27 -7.20 -26.73 -9.30
C ASN A 27 -5.90 -26.26 -9.98
N ASN A 28 -4.77 -26.74 -9.48
CA ASN A 28 -3.43 -26.44 -10.03
C ASN A 28 -3.22 -24.94 -10.32
N ASN A 29 -3.49 -24.11 -9.32
CA ASN A 29 -3.33 -22.64 -9.39
C ASN A 29 -4.26 -21.91 -10.36
N LYS A 30 -5.31 -22.58 -10.87
CA LYS A 30 -6.30 -21.97 -11.77
C LYS A 30 -7.71 -22.13 -11.23
N ILE A 31 -8.55 -21.16 -11.53
CA ILE A 31 -9.99 -21.25 -11.33
C ILE A 31 -10.52 -22.24 -12.38
N GLU A 32 -10.89 -23.44 -11.96
CA GLU A 32 -11.34 -24.51 -12.87
C GLU A 32 -12.82 -24.31 -13.22
N LYS A 33 -13.65 -23.96 -12.23
CA LYS A 33 -15.08 -23.82 -12.41
C LYS A 33 -15.69 -22.83 -11.44
N ILE A 34 -16.67 -22.05 -11.92
CA ILE A 34 -17.53 -21.15 -11.12
C ILE A 34 -18.98 -21.52 -11.41
N ALA A 35 -19.74 -21.95 -10.41
CA ALA A 35 -21.14 -22.31 -10.57
C ALA A 35 -21.94 -22.09 -9.29
N LYS A 36 -23.28 -22.05 -9.38
CA LYS A 36 -24.17 -21.92 -8.22
C LYS A 36 -23.97 -23.04 -7.20
N SER A 37 -23.64 -24.26 -7.67
CA SER A 37 -23.28 -25.42 -6.86
C SER A 37 -22.36 -26.33 -7.65
N ILE A 38 -21.30 -26.83 -7.02
CA ILE A 38 -20.32 -27.72 -7.63
C ILE A 38 -20.28 -29.03 -6.80
N GLN A 39 -20.54 -30.16 -7.47
CA GLN A 39 -20.29 -31.46 -6.89
C GLN A 39 -18.82 -31.83 -7.04
N ILE A 40 -18.24 -32.44 -6.02
CA ILE A 40 -16.82 -32.78 -5.95
C ILE A 40 -16.65 -34.26 -5.52
N ASP A 41 -15.48 -34.79 -5.82
CA ASP A 41 -15.00 -36.05 -5.27
C ASP A 41 -14.58 -35.89 -3.80
N THR A 42 -14.41 -37.02 -3.13
CA THR A 42 -14.01 -37.09 -1.69
C THR A 42 -12.58 -36.60 -1.43
N LYS A 43 -11.77 -36.40 -2.46
CA LYS A 43 -10.36 -35.94 -2.35
C LYS A 43 -10.19 -34.43 -2.41
N THR A 44 -11.24 -33.68 -2.75
CA THR A 44 -11.19 -32.24 -2.86
C THR A 44 -11.37 -31.59 -1.49
N LYS A 45 -10.41 -30.75 -1.05
CA LYS A 45 -10.55 -29.94 0.17
C LYS A 45 -11.74 -28.99 -0.01
N VAL A 46 -12.59 -28.86 1.01
CA VAL A 46 -13.73 -27.91 1.01
C VAL A 46 -13.46 -26.82 2.03
N TYR A 47 -13.58 -25.57 1.61
CA TYR A 47 -13.59 -24.41 2.50
C TYR A 47 -14.97 -23.76 2.48
N LYS A 48 -15.58 -23.67 3.65
CA LYS A 48 -16.92 -23.10 3.84
C LYS A 48 -16.99 -22.40 5.17
N GLN A 49 -17.46 -21.18 5.20
CA GLN A 49 -17.81 -20.41 6.40
C GLN A 49 -19.03 -19.55 6.06
N ASP A 50 -19.61 -18.92 7.09
CA ASP A 50 -20.74 -18.02 6.90
C ASP A 50 -20.27 -16.67 6.32
N ASN A 51 -21.11 -16.11 5.45
CA ASN A 51 -20.92 -14.78 4.84
C ASN A 51 -19.54 -14.61 4.16
N LEU A 52 -19.08 -15.67 3.46
CA LEU A 52 -17.83 -15.60 2.69
C LEU A 52 -17.94 -14.64 1.52
N HIS A 53 -16.89 -13.82 1.39
CA HIS A 53 -16.63 -13.00 0.22
C HIS A 53 -15.26 -13.37 -0.35
N ILE A 54 -15.08 -13.19 -1.64
CA ILE A 54 -13.82 -13.44 -2.32
C ILE A 54 -13.56 -12.33 -3.33
N SER A 55 -12.32 -11.90 -3.40
CA SER A 55 -11.84 -10.95 -4.40
C SER A 55 -10.54 -11.43 -5.03
N GLN A 56 -10.09 -10.76 -6.08
CA GLN A 56 -8.68 -10.84 -6.44
C GLN A 56 -7.84 -10.51 -5.21
N GLY A 57 -6.67 -11.12 -5.11
CA GLY A 57 -5.78 -10.94 -3.97
C GLY A 57 -5.43 -9.47 -3.73
N TRP A 58 -5.32 -9.06 -2.49
CA TRP A 58 -5.02 -7.68 -2.15
C TRP A 58 -3.54 -7.36 -2.38
N PHE A 59 -3.27 -6.12 -2.73
CA PHE A 59 -1.95 -5.61 -3.08
C PHE A 59 -1.63 -4.34 -2.28
N ASP A 60 -0.58 -4.35 -1.48
CA ASP A 60 -0.06 -3.14 -0.85
C ASP A 60 1.13 -2.57 -1.63
N MET A 61 1.03 -1.27 -1.99
CA MET A 61 2.06 -0.59 -2.80
C MET A 61 3.22 -0.03 -1.96
N HIS A 62 3.18 -0.11 -0.62
CA HIS A 62 4.17 0.52 0.24
C HIS A 62 4.46 -0.29 1.49
N VAL A 63 5.35 -1.29 1.36
CA VAL A 63 5.82 -2.05 2.53
C VAL A 63 7.32 -1.91 2.73
N ASN A 64 7.73 -1.72 3.98
CA ASN A 64 9.12 -1.68 4.39
C ASN A 64 9.44 -2.92 5.23
N PHE A 65 10.25 -3.85 4.69
CA PHE A 65 10.69 -5.04 5.39
C PHE A 65 12.19 -4.97 5.70
N GLY A 66 12.70 -3.96 6.23
CA GLY A 66 14.02 -3.68 6.77
C GLY A 66 15.23 -4.52 6.33
N GLN A 67 15.05 -5.64 5.67
CA GLN A 67 16.11 -6.57 5.26
C GLN A 67 16.50 -6.32 3.79
N PRO A 68 17.81 -6.16 3.51
CA PRO A 68 18.96 -6.26 4.44
C PRO A 68 19.20 -5.00 5.26
N GLY A 69 19.89 -5.17 6.39
CA GLY A 69 20.51 -4.11 7.18
C GLY A 69 19.69 -3.56 8.34
N TYR A 70 18.36 -3.80 8.35
CA TYR A 70 17.46 -3.39 9.44
C TYR A 70 16.59 -4.56 9.93
N GLU A 71 17.15 -5.77 9.97
CA GLU A 71 16.46 -6.99 10.39
C GLU A 71 15.95 -6.94 11.83
N HIS A 72 16.51 -6.05 12.64
CA HIS A 72 16.01 -5.76 13.99
C HIS A 72 14.61 -5.12 13.98
N ARG A 73 14.24 -4.41 12.91
CA ARG A 73 12.91 -3.82 12.71
C ARG A 73 11.93 -4.84 12.13
N GLU A 74 12.32 -5.47 11.02
CA GLU A 74 11.55 -6.47 10.31
C GLU A 74 12.44 -7.26 9.37
N THR A 75 12.15 -8.57 9.19
CA THR A 75 12.75 -9.39 8.14
C THR A 75 11.77 -9.55 6.98
N ILE A 76 12.27 -9.84 5.78
CA ILE A 76 11.39 -10.12 4.63
C ILE A 76 10.43 -11.27 4.97
N GLU A 77 10.92 -12.37 5.55
CA GLU A 77 10.05 -13.50 5.87
C GLU A 77 8.93 -13.17 6.84
N ASN A 78 9.25 -12.45 7.91
CA ASN A 78 8.24 -12.07 8.90
C ASN A 78 7.26 -11.01 8.34
N GLY A 79 7.74 -10.05 7.54
CA GLY A 79 6.90 -9.09 6.84
C GLY A 79 5.93 -9.76 5.85
N LEU A 80 6.36 -10.83 5.16
CA LEU A 80 5.46 -11.64 4.31
C LEU A 80 4.38 -12.35 5.13
N ASN A 81 4.71 -12.84 6.32
CA ASN A 81 3.72 -13.43 7.22
C ASN A 81 2.73 -12.38 7.74
N ALA A 82 3.20 -11.16 8.03
CA ALA A 82 2.34 -10.04 8.39
C ALA A 82 1.40 -9.64 7.23
N ALA A 83 1.92 -9.58 6.00
CA ALA A 83 1.13 -9.34 4.80
C ALA A 83 0.07 -10.42 4.59
N ALA A 84 0.45 -11.71 4.72
CA ALA A 84 -0.51 -12.81 4.64
C ALA A 84 -1.60 -12.66 5.69
N LYS A 85 -1.24 -12.40 6.96
CA LYS A 85 -2.21 -12.19 8.06
C LYS A 85 -3.17 -11.05 7.78
N GLY A 86 -2.71 -10.00 7.11
CA GLY A 86 -3.53 -8.87 6.65
C GLY A 86 -4.44 -9.18 5.47
N GLY A 87 -4.26 -10.32 4.80
CA GLY A 87 -5.03 -10.71 3.62
C GLY A 87 -4.40 -10.31 2.29
N PHE A 88 -3.19 -9.78 2.29
CA PHE A 88 -2.47 -9.39 1.07
C PHE A 88 -1.83 -10.61 0.41
N THR A 89 -1.88 -10.67 -0.91
CA THR A 89 -1.22 -11.69 -1.74
C THR A 89 -0.06 -11.12 -2.54
N ASP A 90 -0.03 -9.80 -2.68
CA ASP A 90 1.00 -9.06 -3.40
C ASP A 90 1.43 -7.84 -2.59
N VAL A 91 2.73 -7.54 -2.64
CA VAL A 91 3.30 -6.33 -2.01
C VAL A 91 4.35 -5.71 -2.92
N LEU A 92 4.46 -4.38 -2.91
CA LEU A 92 5.59 -3.65 -3.47
C LEU A 92 6.56 -3.29 -2.34
N LEU A 93 7.73 -3.93 -2.34
CA LEU A 93 8.77 -3.70 -1.34
C LEU A 93 9.51 -2.40 -1.65
N MET A 94 9.50 -1.47 -0.69
CA MET A 94 10.21 -0.20 -0.77
C MET A 94 11.72 -0.37 -0.62
N PRO A 95 12.53 0.52 -1.23
CA PRO A 95 13.98 0.34 -1.31
C PRO A 95 14.75 0.79 -0.05
N ASN A 96 14.08 0.97 1.09
CA ASN A 96 14.63 1.50 2.34
C ASN A 96 15.41 0.45 3.14
N THR A 97 16.43 -0.11 2.54
CA THR A 97 17.33 -1.12 3.14
C THR A 97 18.75 -0.56 3.29
N ASN A 98 19.66 -1.32 3.87
CA ASN A 98 21.07 -0.95 3.98
C ASN A 98 21.97 -2.16 3.61
N PRO A 99 22.58 -2.15 2.41
CA PRO A 99 22.49 -1.09 1.38
C PRO A 99 21.08 -0.96 0.81
N SER A 100 20.75 0.22 0.25
CA SER A 100 19.48 0.46 -0.45
C SER A 100 19.38 -0.40 -1.72
N ILE A 101 18.15 -0.63 -2.20
CA ILE A 101 17.92 -1.37 -3.45
C ILE A 101 18.18 -0.43 -4.64
N ASP A 102 19.45 -0.16 -4.93
CA ASP A 102 19.89 0.78 -5.97
C ASP A 102 20.65 0.14 -7.14
N ASN A 103 20.66 -1.19 -7.19
CA ASN A 103 21.32 -1.97 -8.23
C ASN A 103 20.67 -3.35 -8.43
N SER A 104 21.01 -4.02 -9.53
CA SER A 104 20.44 -5.33 -9.89
C SER A 104 20.74 -6.44 -8.90
N THR A 105 21.90 -6.43 -8.25
CA THR A 105 22.27 -7.45 -7.25
C THR A 105 21.31 -7.44 -6.06
N MET A 106 20.88 -6.26 -5.62
CA MET A 106 19.92 -6.14 -4.54
C MET A 106 18.51 -6.63 -4.94
N ILE A 107 18.12 -6.43 -6.19
CA ILE A 107 16.87 -6.97 -6.72
C ILE A 107 16.92 -8.50 -6.73
N ASP A 108 18.00 -9.08 -7.21
CA ASP A 108 18.18 -10.55 -7.21
C ASP A 108 18.20 -11.14 -5.81
N PHE A 109 18.82 -10.45 -4.85
CA PHE A 109 18.75 -10.85 -3.44
C PHE A 109 17.30 -10.97 -2.94
N VAL A 110 16.48 -9.94 -3.15
CA VAL A 110 15.07 -9.95 -2.74
C VAL A 110 14.31 -11.07 -3.45
N LYS A 111 14.45 -11.19 -4.78
CA LYS A 111 13.76 -12.23 -5.57
C LYS A 111 14.10 -13.65 -5.12
N ASN A 112 15.37 -13.90 -4.79
CA ASN A 112 15.81 -15.22 -4.33
C ASN A 112 15.21 -15.60 -2.97
N ILE A 113 15.17 -14.67 -2.01
CA ILE A 113 14.59 -14.92 -0.69
C ILE A 113 13.07 -15.11 -0.76
N THR A 114 12.39 -14.42 -1.69
CA THR A 114 10.94 -14.43 -1.79
C THR A 114 10.39 -15.48 -2.74
N LYS A 115 11.26 -16.25 -3.40
CA LYS A 115 10.88 -17.30 -4.33
C LYS A 115 10.00 -18.36 -3.65
N ASN A 116 8.95 -18.78 -4.36
CA ASN A 116 8.01 -19.82 -3.90
C ASN A 116 7.27 -19.50 -2.58
N LYS A 117 7.18 -18.25 -2.18
CA LYS A 117 6.31 -17.84 -1.06
C LYS A 117 4.85 -17.71 -1.54
N ILE A 118 3.90 -17.66 -0.60
CA ILE A 118 2.48 -17.42 -0.95
C ILE A 118 2.25 -15.98 -1.40
N ILE A 119 3.05 -15.05 -0.89
CA ILE A 119 2.99 -13.63 -1.24
C ILE A 119 3.93 -13.37 -2.41
N ASN A 120 3.44 -12.69 -3.45
CA ASN A 120 4.26 -12.16 -4.52
C ASN A 120 4.93 -10.87 -4.04
N VAL A 121 6.24 -10.81 -4.15
CA VAL A 121 7.00 -9.60 -3.84
C VAL A 121 7.44 -8.95 -5.13
N HIS A 122 6.94 -7.76 -5.35
CA HIS A 122 7.38 -6.85 -6.40
C HIS A 122 8.41 -5.89 -5.80
N VAL A 123 9.42 -5.51 -6.55
CA VAL A 123 10.53 -4.72 -6.03
C VAL A 123 10.48 -3.31 -6.61
N ALA A 124 10.47 -2.32 -5.73
CA ALA A 124 10.82 -0.95 -6.08
C ALA A 124 12.32 -0.74 -5.87
N GLY A 125 12.99 -0.18 -6.87
CA GLY A 125 14.35 0.30 -6.75
C GLY A 125 14.39 1.76 -6.32
N THR A 126 15.53 2.23 -5.81
CA THR A 126 15.72 3.67 -5.61
C THR A 126 15.74 4.38 -6.96
N LEU A 127 15.32 5.63 -6.98
CA LEU A 127 15.47 6.49 -8.15
C LEU A 127 16.88 7.07 -8.23
N SER A 128 17.45 7.43 -7.07
CA SER A 128 18.80 7.94 -6.97
C SER A 128 19.74 6.98 -6.24
N GLN A 129 21.02 7.02 -6.58
CA GLN A 129 22.06 6.21 -5.94
C GLN A 129 22.07 6.47 -4.44
N SER A 130 21.97 5.39 -3.65
CA SER A 130 21.91 5.41 -2.20
C SER A 130 20.84 6.34 -1.62
N GLN A 131 19.79 6.67 -2.40
CA GLN A 131 18.72 7.61 -2.04
C GLN A 131 19.22 9.00 -1.66
N LYS A 132 20.27 9.50 -2.32
CA LYS A 132 20.86 10.83 -2.05
C LYS A 132 20.21 11.98 -2.84
N GLY A 133 19.44 11.67 -3.88
CA GLY A 133 18.80 12.67 -4.75
C GLY A 133 19.78 13.41 -5.67
N GLU A 134 20.95 12.84 -5.95
CA GLU A 134 22.04 13.47 -6.73
C GLU A 134 22.21 12.85 -8.11
N ASN A 135 22.36 11.54 -8.19
CA ASN A 135 22.59 10.80 -9.44
C ASN A 135 21.55 9.70 -9.61
N LEU A 136 21.08 9.46 -10.82
CA LEU A 136 20.19 8.34 -11.12
C LEU A 136 20.92 7.00 -10.97
N VAL A 137 20.15 5.96 -10.67
CA VAL A 137 20.59 4.57 -10.75
C VAL A 137 20.58 4.06 -12.18
N GLU A 138 21.11 2.86 -12.42
CA GLU A 138 21.07 2.18 -13.71
C GLU A 138 19.66 1.60 -13.97
N ILE A 139 18.72 2.48 -14.30
CA ILE A 139 17.28 2.18 -14.43
C ILE A 139 17.02 0.97 -15.34
N TYR A 140 17.63 0.94 -16.54
CA TYR A 140 17.37 -0.13 -17.51
C TYR A 140 17.91 -1.49 -17.06
N ASP A 141 19.07 -1.52 -16.42
CA ASP A 141 19.61 -2.75 -15.83
C ASP A 141 18.71 -3.28 -14.72
N MET A 142 18.26 -2.39 -13.85
CA MET A 142 17.34 -2.77 -12.76
C MET A 142 15.99 -3.27 -13.28
N ILE A 143 15.42 -2.65 -14.33
CA ILE A 143 14.19 -3.14 -14.99
C ILE A 143 14.38 -4.53 -15.57
N LYS A 144 15.49 -4.77 -16.27
CA LYS A 144 15.82 -6.08 -16.83
C LYS A 144 15.87 -7.17 -15.75
N ASN A 145 16.30 -6.83 -14.54
CA ASN A 145 16.35 -7.72 -13.40
C ASN A 145 15.03 -7.79 -12.61
N GLY A 146 13.97 -7.09 -13.05
CA GLY A 146 12.61 -7.22 -12.52
C GLY A 146 12.18 -6.14 -11.55
N CYS A 147 12.87 -5.00 -11.50
CA CYS A 147 12.37 -3.80 -10.85
C CYS A 147 11.16 -3.26 -11.64
N ILE A 148 10.06 -2.96 -10.94
CA ILE A 148 8.82 -2.50 -11.60
C ILE A 148 8.45 -1.06 -11.25
N ALA A 149 9.10 -0.48 -10.26
CA ALA A 149 8.89 0.91 -9.84
C ALA A 149 10.20 1.51 -9.32
N PHE A 150 10.32 2.83 -9.39
CA PHE A 150 11.47 3.58 -8.89
C PHE A 150 11.00 4.69 -7.97
N THR A 151 11.59 4.76 -6.77
CA THR A 151 11.26 5.76 -5.76
C THR A 151 12.38 5.90 -4.74
N ASP A 152 12.63 7.09 -4.25
CA ASP A 152 13.43 7.26 -3.02
C ASP A 152 12.54 7.26 -1.76
N ASP A 153 11.29 6.76 -1.89
CA ASP A 153 10.26 6.71 -0.86
C ASP A 153 10.15 8.09 -0.17
N LYS A 154 10.11 8.14 1.14
CA LYS A 154 9.95 9.39 1.92
C LYS A 154 11.16 10.34 1.88
N LYS A 155 12.18 10.00 1.09
CA LYS A 155 13.34 10.89 0.82
C LYS A 155 13.17 11.72 -0.45
N SER A 156 11.98 12.20 -0.72
CA SER A 156 11.57 13.03 -1.87
C SER A 156 12.71 13.66 -2.68
N ILE A 157 12.72 13.50 -3.99
CA ILE A 157 13.72 14.08 -4.91
C ILE A 157 13.55 15.61 -4.95
N GLN A 158 14.54 16.35 -4.47
CA GLN A 158 14.48 17.82 -4.41
C GLN A 158 14.92 18.47 -5.73
N SER A 159 15.84 17.85 -6.48
CA SER A 159 16.32 18.39 -7.76
C SER A 159 15.26 18.26 -8.85
N THR A 160 14.80 19.40 -9.36
CA THR A 160 13.87 19.48 -10.50
C THR A 160 14.50 18.90 -11.78
N GLU A 161 15.81 19.11 -11.98
CA GLU A 161 16.55 18.58 -13.12
C GLU A 161 16.60 17.06 -13.07
N LEU A 162 16.98 16.47 -11.92
CA LEU A 162 17.04 15.03 -11.75
C LEU A 162 15.68 14.39 -11.98
N MET A 163 14.60 14.97 -11.43
CA MET A 163 13.23 14.47 -11.64
C MET A 163 12.83 14.54 -13.13
N LYS A 164 13.13 15.63 -13.83
CA LYS A 164 12.88 15.75 -15.27
C LYS A 164 13.60 14.66 -16.06
N ILE A 165 14.89 14.44 -15.78
CA ILE A 165 15.69 13.41 -16.46
C ILE A 165 15.12 12.02 -16.16
N ALA A 166 14.77 11.73 -14.90
CA ALA A 166 14.16 10.46 -14.51
C ALA A 166 12.85 10.18 -15.25
N LEU A 167 11.97 11.15 -15.37
CA LEU A 167 10.70 11.04 -16.10
C LEU A 167 10.94 10.75 -17.59
N LEU A 168 11.93 11.38 -18.21
CA LEU A 168 12.30 11.12 -19.61
C LEU A 168 12.87 9.70 -19.79
N TYR A 169 13.70 9.22 -18.86
CA TYR A 169 14.27 7.87 -18.91
C TYR A 169 13.20 6.78 -18.77
N ILE A 170 12.26 6.98 -17.85
CA ILE A 170 11.20 5.99 -17.56
C ILE A 170 10.09 6.01 -18.61
N LYS A 171 9.87 7.11 -19.34
CA LYS A 171 8.74 7.32 -20.25
C LYS A 171 8.44 6.13 -21.17
N ASN A 172 9.48 5.51 -21.72
CA ASN A 172 9.35 4.42 -22.71
C ASN A 172 9.52 3.02 -22.07
N THR A 173 9.45 2.92 -20.75
CA THR A 173 9.56 1.65 -20.04
C THR A 173 8.21 1.22 -19.46
N SER A 174 8.12 -0.02 -18.99
CA SER A 174 6.98 -0.49 -18.21
C SER A 174 7.01 -0.05 -16.75
N ALA A 175 8.17 0.39 -16.23
CA ALA A 175 8.34 0.77 -14.84
C ALA A 175 7.60 2.06 -14.48
N LEU A 176 7.20 2.19 -13.22
CA LEU A 176 6.50 3.35 -12.68
C LEU A 176 7.48 4.23 -11.90
N LEU A 177 7.46 5.55 -12.13
CA LEU A 177 8.09 6.49 -11.22
C LEU A 177 7.09 6.84 -10.12
N MET A 178 7.49 6.65 -8.87
CA MET A 178 6.71 7.01 -7.69
C MET A 178 7.46 8.08 -6.91
N ASN A 179 6.79 9.14 -6.52
CA ASN A 179 7.40 10.21 -5.71
C ASN A 179 6.54 10.54 -4.49
N PHE A 180 7.19 10.88 -3.40
CA PHE A 180 6.57 11.47 -2.23
C PHE A 180 6.71 13.00 -2.34
N PRO A 181 5.62 13.74 -2.65
CA PRO A 181 5.69 15.17 -2.86
C PRO A 181 5.91 15.88 -1.52
N ASN A 182 7.14 16.26 -1.24
CA ASN A 182 7.49 16.95 0.01
C ASN A 182 8.76 17.79 -0.13
N ASP A 183 8.62 19.09 -0.04
CA ASP A 183 9.73 20.05 -0.07
C ASP A 183 10.44 20.07 1.28
N LYS A 184 11.69 19.58 1.31
CA LYS A 184 12.50 19.53 2.53
C LYS A 184 12.89 20.90 3.06
N SER A 185 12.99 21.91 2.19
CA SER A 185 13.35 23.27 2.59
C SER A 185 12.21 23.93 3.37
N VAL A 186 10.98 23.55 3.07
CA VAL A 186 9.76 24.00 3.75
C VAL A 186 9.48 23.11 4.98
N GLN A 187 9.57 21.79 4.85
CA GLN A 187 9.38 20.86 5.96
C GLN A 187 10.37 21.10 7.11
N LYS A 188 11.65 21.35 6.77
CA LYS A 188 12.75 21.52 7.75
C LYS A 188 12.78 20.35 8.76
N LYS A 189 12.74 20.68 10.06
CA LYS A 189 12.71 19.75 11.19
C LYS A 189 11.30 19.57 11.77
N GLY A 190 10.26 19.77 10.94
CA GLY A 190 8.88 19.54 11.36
C GLY A 190 8.62 18.08 11.72
N VAL A 191 7.79 17.85 12.72
CA VAL A 191 7.49 16.51 13.26
C VAL A 191 6.00 16.19 13.33
N ILE A 192 5.15 17.20 13.17
CA ILE A 192 3.68 17.13 13.24
C ILE A 192 3.09 18.09 12.20
N ASN A 193 1.81 18.02 11.89
CA ASN A 193 1.13 19.03 11.06
C ASN A 193 1.28 20.45 11.63
N GLU A 194 1.62 21.41 10.78
CA GLU A 194 1.61 22.83 11.17
C GLU A 194 0.18 23.31 11.38
N GLY A 195 -0.12 23.83 12.56
CA GLY A 195 -1.45 24.31 12.93
C GLY A 195 -1.60 24.59 14.41
N ILE A 196 -2.85 24.61 14.85
CA ILE A 196 -3.20 24.87 16.25
C ILE A 196 -2.56 23.83 17.18
N THR A 197 -2.64 22.55 16.81
CA THR A 197 -2.10 21.43 17.60
C THR A 197 -0.59 21.56 17.78
N SER A 198 0.17 21.83 16.74
CA SER A 198 1.63 21.97 16.82
C SER A 198 2.03 23.16 17.71
N THR A 199 1.29 24.27 17.62
CA THR A 199 1.53 25.45 18.46
C THR A 199 1.23 25.16 19.93
N GLN A 200 0.12 24.50 20.24
CA GLN A 200 -0.25 24.14 21.62
C GLN A 200 0.74 23.17 22.26
N LEU A 201 1.28 22.24 21.48
CA LEU A 201 2.26 21.24 21.94
C LEU A 201 3.69 21.77 21.96
N GLY A 202 3.97 22.95 21.39
CA GLY A 202 5.32 23.47 21.22
C GLY A 202 6.19 22.68 20.25
N LEU A 203 5.56 21.88 19.36
CA LEU A 203 6.25 21.05 18.38
C LEU A 203 6.39 21.78 17.03
N LYS A 204 7.48 21.49 16.31
CA LYS A 204 7.70 22.04 14.98
C LYS A 204 6.72 21.45 13.97
N GLY A 205 5.99 22.34 13.27
CA GLY A 205 5.02 21.93 12.26
C GLY A 205 5.67 21.60 10.92
N ILE A 206 5.00 20.72 10.17
CA ILE A 206 5.22 20.44 8.74
C ILE A 206 4.10 21.14 7.97
N PRO A 207 4.37 22.25 7.29
CA PRO A 207 3.34 22.99 6.56
C PRO A 207 2.75 22.15 5.43
N ALA A 208 1.44 22.25 5.20
CA ALA A 208 0.75 21.60 4.07
C ALA A 208 1.36 22.01 2.73
N ILE A 209 1.82 23.26 2.61
CA ILE A 209 2.44 23.79 1.39
C ILE A 209 3.72 23.04 0.98
N ALA A 210 4.40 22.32 1.90
CA ALA A 210 5.55 21.49 1.54
C ALA A 210 5.17 20.37 0.55
N GLU A 211 3.98 19.79 0.72
CA GLU A 211 3.40 18.82 -0.21
C GLU A 211 2.91 19.49 -1.49
N GLU A 212 2.18 20.60 -1.36
CA GLU A 212 1.51 21.29 -2.46
C GLU A 212 2.48 21.85 -3.52
N ILE A 213 3.63 22.44 -3.10
CA ILE A 213 4.65 22.99 -4.01
C ILE A 213 5.34 21.87 -4.79
N MET A 214 5.70 20.79 -4.10
CA MET A 214 6.39 19.67 -4.74
C MET A 214 5.48 18.97 -5.75
N LEU A 215 4.21 18.83 -5.41
CA LEU A 215 3.21 18.26 -6.32
C LEU A 215 3.02 19.16 -7.57
N ASP A 216 2.98 20.48 -7.44
CA ASP A 216 2.90 21.38 -8.59
C ASP A 216 4.10 21.22 -9.53
N ARG A 217 5.31 21.07 -8.96
CA ARG A 217 6.53 20.78 -9.74
C ARG A 217 6.37 19.47 -10.53
N ASP A 218 5.92 18.40 -9.87
CA ASP A 218 5.83 17.08 -10.48
C ASP A 218 4.74 17.04 -11.56
N ILE A 219 3.61 17.69 -11.35
CA ILE A 219 2.55 17.88 -12.36
C ILE A 219 3.10 18.61 -13.59
N ALA A 220 3.84 19.71 -13.37
CA ALA A 220 4.43 20.50 -14.46
C ALA A 220 5.44 19.67 -15.27
N LEU A 221 6.30 18.89 -14.58
CA LEU A 221 7.28 18.03 -15.23
C LEU A 221 6.61 16.85 -15.96
N CYS A 222 5.59 16.26 -15.38
CA CYS A 222 4.83 15.17 -16.01
C CYS A 222 4.15 15.66 -17.30
N ARG A 223 3.55 16.87 -17.27
CA ARG A 223 2.98 17.53 -18.44
C ARG A 223 4.04 17.77 -19.52
N TYR A 224 5.19 18.35 -19.14
CA TYR A 224 6.27 18.68 -20.08
C TYR A 224 6.89 17.43 -20.73
N THR A 225 7.11 16.39 -19.95
CA THR A 225 7.75 15.15 -20.44
C THR A 225 6.76 14.18 -21.10
N GLU A 226 5.44 14.39 -20.92
CA GLU A 226 4.37 13.47 -21.29
C GLU A 226 4.55 12.06 -20.68
N SER A 227 5.24 11.97 -19.57
CA SER A 227 5.52 10.74 -18.84
C SER A 227 4.33 10.38 -17.93
N ARG A 228 4.45 9.26 -17.21
CA ARG A 228 3.50 8.91 -16.14
C ARG A 228 4.19 8.96 -14.77
N ILE A 229 3.46 9.39 -13.75
CA ILE A 229 3.95 9.46 -12.38
C ILE A 229 2.88 8.99 -11.39
N HIS A 230 3.31 8.44 -10.28
CA HIS A 230 2.46 8.13 -9.13
C HIS A 230 2.88 8.98 -7.92
N GLU A 231 1.96 9.77 -7.40
CA GLU A 231 2.19 10.60 -6.21
C GLU A 231 1.78 9.82 -4.96
N SER A 232 2.77 9.53 -4.12
CA SER A 232 2.60 8.70 -2.95
C SER A 232 2.19 9.49 -1.72
N TYR A 233 1.29 8.92 -0.93
CA TYR A 233 0.93 9.42 0.40
C TYR A 233 0.37 10.84 0.43
N LEU A 234 -0.54 11.19 -0.48
CA LEU A 234 -1.20 12.50 -0.42
C LEU A 234 -1.93 12.69 0.91
N SER A 235 -1.83 13.88 1.47
CA SER A 235 -2.42 14.15 2.79
C SER A 235 -3.24 15.43 2.87
N THR A 236 -3.14 16.35 1.89
CA THR A 236 -3.79 17.65 1.97
C THR A 236 -4.95 17.81 1.00
N ARG A 237 -5.98 18.55 1.39
CA ARG A 237 -7.14 18.87 0.54
C ARG A 237 -6.73 19.54 -0.76
N LYS A 238 -5.76 20.46 -0.72
CA LYS A 238 -5.32 21.16 -1.93
C LYS A 238 -4.57 20.25 -2.88
N SER A 239 -3.76 19.32 -2.38
CA SER A 239 -3.10 18.31 -3.23
C SER A 239 -4.12 17.45 -3.98
N ILE A 240 -5.20 17.02 -3.31
CA ILE A 240 -6.27 16.26 -3.96
C ILE A 240 -6.92 17.06 -5.09
N GLN A 241 -7.18 18.36 -4.86
CA GLN A 241 -7.73 19.23 -5.91
C GLN A 241 -6.76 19.39 -7.10
N LYS A 242 -5.44 19.48 -6.83
CA LYS A 242 -4.41 19.55 -7.88
C LYS A 242 -4.37 18.28 -8.70
N ILE A 243 -4.42 17.10 -8.07
CA ILE A 243 -4.51 15.82 -8.78
C ILE A 243 -5.77 15.74 -9.64
N LYS A 244 -6.91 16.18 -9.09
CA LYS A 244 -8.15 16.24 -9.88
C LYS A 244 -7.97 17.06 -11.15
N ASN A 245 -7.48 18.30 -11.02
CA ASN A 245 -7.25 19.18 -12.15
C ASN A 245 -6.28 18.57 -13.17
N ALA A 246 -5.18 17.97 -12.71
CA ALA A 246 -4.21 17.30 -13.57
C ALA A 246 -4.81 16.12 -14.34
N LYS A 247 -5.65 15.30 -13.69
CA LYS A 247 -6.39 14.22 -14.36
C LYS A 247 -7.39 14.75 -15.38
N ASP A 248 -8.12 15.82 -15.04
CA ASP A 248 -9.08 16.48 -15.94
C ASP A 248 -8.38 17.06 -17.20
N GLU A 249 -7.13 17.50 -17.07
CA GLU A 249 -6.25 17.91 -18.18
C GLU A 249 -5.67 16.73 -18.99
N GLY A 250 -5.89 15.50 -18.58
CA GLY A 250 -5.38 14.29 -19.25
C GLY A 250 -3.93 13.94 -18.91
N ILE A 251 -3.34 14.55 -17.86
CA ILE A 251 -2.00 14.20 -17.38
C ILE A 251 -2.04 12.78 -16.80
N LYS A 252 -1.05 11.96 -17.16
CA LYS A 252 -0.93 10.57 -16.72
C LYS A 252 -0.41 10.48 -15.28
N ILE A 253 -1.24 10.90 -14.33
CA ILE A 253 -0.94 10.94 -12.92
C ILE A 253 -1.88 10.03 -12.14
N SER A 254 -1.34 9.31 -11.18
CA SER A 254 -2.09 8.52 -10.19
C SER A 254 -1.62 8.87 -8.79
N ALA A 255 -2.43 8.57 -7.78
CA ALA A 255 -2.08 8.91 -6.41
C ALA A 255 -2.60 7.88 -5.41
N ASP A 256 -1.90 7.75 -4.28
CA ASP A 256 -2.35 7.00 -3.12
C ASP A 256 -2.45 7.85 -1.86
N VAL A 257 -3.05 7.25 -0.85
CA VAL A 257 -3.12 7.78 0.50
C VAL A 257 -2.73 6.68 1.50
N ALA A 258 -1.98 7.06 2.54
CA ALA A 258 -1.74 6.15 3.64
C ALA A 258 -3.02 5.94 4.45
N LEU A 259 -3.35 4.69 4.76
CA LEU A 259 -4.57 4.27 5.45
C LEU A 259 -4.89 5.13 6.68
N HIS A 260 -3.91 5.35 7.53
CA HIS A 260 -4.09 6.09 8.78
C HIS A 260 -4.36 7.60 8.58
N ASN A 261 -3.97 8.18 7.43
CA ASN A 261 -4.29 9.56 7.07
C ASN A 261 -5.74 9.75 6.61
N ILE A 262 -6.51 8.68 6.43
CA ILE A 262 -7.91 8.76 6.04
C ILE A 262 -8.80 9.20 7.22
N PHE A 263 -8.45 8.79 8.45
CA PHE A 263 -9.33 8.95 9.62
C PHE A 263 -8.68 9.53 10.87
N LEU A 264 -7.34 9.51 10.98
CA LEU A 264 -6.64 10.19 12.08
C LEU A 264 -6.36 11.64 11.71
N THR A 265 -6.40 12.51 12.73
CA THR A 265 -6.11 13.94 12.60
C THR A 265 -4.93 14.32 13.50
N ASP A 266 -4.40 15.52 13.32
CA ASP A 266 -3.30 16.05 14.12
C ASP A 266 -3.60 16.05 15.63
N SER A 267 -4.87 16.16 16.02
CA SER A 267 -5.30 16.04 17.42
C SER A 267 -5.00 14.66 18.03
N SER A 268 -4.83 13.62 17.23
CA SER A 268 -4.43 12.29 17.71
C SER A 268 -3.04 12.28 18.36
N THR A 269 -2.25 13.32 18.16
CA THR A 269 -0.89 13.46 18.73
C THR A 269 -0.85 14.22 20.06
N ASN A 270 -1.97 14.67 20.57
CA ASN A 270 -2.05 15.53 21.78
C ASN A 270 -1.38 14.96 23.04
N ASN A 271 -1.20 13.65 23.14
CA ASN A 271 -0.57 12.98 24.27
C ASN A 271 0.92 12.67 24.05
N PHE A 272 1.56 13.22 23.01
CA PHE A 272 2.96 12.94 22.62
C PHE A 272 3.25 11.45 22.41
N ASP A 273 2.23 10.64 22.11
CA ASP A 273 2.41 9.23 21.81
C ASP A 273 3.12 9.07 20.46
N THR A 274 4.35 8.60 20.51
CA THR A 274 5.19 8.45 19.32
C THR A 274 4.70 7.42 18.34
N ARG A 275 3.73 6.55 18.72
CA ARG A 275 3.06 5.63 17.80
C ARG A 275 2.25 6.36 16.73
N PHE A 276 1.83 7.61 17.02
CA PHE A 276 1.15 8.49 16.07
C PHE A 276 2.11 9.38 15.24
N LYS A 277 3.43 9.24 15.40
CA LYS A 277 4.40 9.99 14.61
C LYS A 277 4.62 9.33 13.25
N VAL A 278 4.04 9.90 12.21
CA VAL A 278 4.06 9.42 10.80
C VAL A 278 4.44 10.54 9.83
N LEU A 279 4.86 10.17 8.63
CA LEU A 279 5.13 11.07 7.52
C LEU A 279 4.45 10.52 6.26
N PRO A 280 3.57 11.30 5.59
CA PRO A 280 3.15 12.65 5.96
C PRO A 280 2.45 12.67 7.32
N PRO A 281 2.44 13.83 8.02
CA PRO A 281 1.77 13.93 9.30
C PRO A 281 0.26 13.82 9.12
N PHE A 282 -0.45 13.43 10.19
CA PHE A 282 -1.90 13.57 10.22
C PHE A 282 -2.27 15.04 10.05
N ARG A 283 -3.21 15.30 9.16
CA ARG A 283 -3.68 16.64 8.84
C ARG A 283 -4.96 16.97 9.61
N THR A 284 -5.73 17.90 9.12
CA THR A 284 -6.98 18.35 9.74
C THR A 284 -8.17 17.47 9.33
N GLU A 285 -9.28 17.58 10.05
CA GLU A 285 -10.54 16.93 9.69
C GLU A 285 -11.03 17.30 8.27
N ASN A 286 -10.78 18.54 7.84
CA ASN A 286 -11.13 18.97 6.49
C ASN A 286 -10.30 18.27 5.42
N ASP A 287 -9.04 17.95 5.71
CA ASP A 287 -8.20 17.16 4.81
C ASP A 287 -8.71 15.72 4.74
N ASN A 288 -9.05 15.10 5.87
CA ASN A 288 -9.63 13.76 5.91
C ASN A 288 -10.95 13.67 5.09
N LYS A 289 -11.83 14.65 5.23
CA LYS A 289 -13.07 14.73 4.43
C LYS A 289 -12.76 14.81 2.94
N ALA A 290 -11.75 15.58 2.55
CA ALA A 290 -11.33 15.69 1.15
C ALA A 290 -10.70 14.37 0.64
N ILE A 291 -9.91 13.67 1.46
CA ILE A 291 -9.37 12.35 1.14
C ILE A 291 -10.50 11.35 0.88
N ILE A 292 -11.49 11.26 1.77
CA ILE A 292 -12.63 10.35 1.61
C ILE A 292 -13.40 10.68 0.33
N GLN A 293 -13.64 11.96 0.05
CA GLN A 293 -14.31 12.38 -1.18
C GLN A 293 -13.45 12.05 -2.42
N GLY A 294 -12.14 12.29 -2.36
CA GLY A 294 -11.20 11.94 -3.43
C GLY A 294 -11.14 10.45 -3.73
N LEU A 295 -11.23 9.60 -2.70
CA LEU A 295 -11.36 8.14 -2.85
C LEU A 295 -12.68 7.78 -3.55
N LYS A 296 -13.80 8.39 -3.14
CA LYS A 296 -15.12 8.14 -3.70
C LYS A 296 -15.20 8.55 -5.18
N ASP A 297 -14.61 9.68 -5.53
CA ASP A 297 -14.65 10.25 -6.88
C ASP A 297 -13.59 9.64 -7.83
N GLY A 298 -12.72 8.74 -7.32
CA GLY A 298 -11.65 8.13 -8.12
C GLY A 298 -10.46 9.06 -8.39
N ILE A 299 -10.35 10.18 -7.67
CA ILE A 299 -9.21 11.10 -7.73
C ILE A 299 -8.00 10.44 -7.07
N ILE A 300 -8.20 9.83 -5.89
CA ILE A 300 -7.22 8.97 -5.23
C ILE A 300 -7.46 7.54 -5.68
N ASP A 301 -6.43 6.91 -6.22
CA ASP A 301 -6.53 5.61 -6.89
C ASP A 301 -6.36 4.44 -5.93
N VAL A 302 -5.49 4.57 -4.93
CA VAL A 302 -5.03 3.48 -4.06
C VAL A 302 -5.08 3.88 -2.60
N ILE A 303 -5.35 2.89 -1.74
CA ILE A 303 -5.14 2.97 -0.29
C ILE A 303 -3.95 2.06 0.02
N SER A 304 -2.90 2.60 0.63
CA SER A 304 -1.72 1.86 1.06
C SER A 304 -1.65 1.76 2.59
N CYS A 305 -1.07 0.69 3.11
CA CYS A 305 -0.92 0.51 4.56
C CYS A 305 0.16 1.40 5.14
N ASP A 306 1.11 1.87 4.32
CA ASP A 306 2.34 2.53 4.78
C ASP A 306 3.03 1.72 5.90
N HIS A 307 3.14 0.41 5.68
CA HIS A 307 3.72 -0.49 6.67
C HIS A 307 5.20 -0.22 6.85
N ASN A 308 5.53 0.46 7.95
CA ASN A 308 6.90 0.89 8.27
C ASN A 308 7.26 0.50 9.71
N PRO A 309 7.79 -0.71 9.91
CA PRO A 309 8.24 -1.22 11.19
C PRO A 309 9.40 -0.40 11.75
N ILE A 310 9.27 0.05 12.99
CA ILE A 310 10.29 0.80 13.71
C ILE A 310 10.53 0.13 15.06
N GLU A 311 11.80 -0.11 15.36
CA GLU A 311 12.25 -0.68 16.62
C GLU A 311 11.80 0.15 17.83
N ILE A 312 11.56 -0.52 18.94
CA ILE A 312 10.99 0.11 20.16
C ILE A 312 11.89 1.22 20.72
N GLU A 313 13.21 1.08 20.60
CA GLU A 313 14.19 2.06 21.06
C GLU A 313 14.05 3.39 20.34
N SER A 314 13.75 3.38 19.06
CA SER A 314 13.51 4.59 18.25
C SER A 314 12.10 5.18 18.45
N LYS A 315 11.19 4.46 19.10
CA LYS A 315 9.85 4.96 19.45
C LYS A 315 9.76 5.40 20.92
N LYS A 316 10.55 4.84 21.83
CA LYS A 316 10.62 5.24 23.25
C LYS A 316 11.55 6.42 23.48
N LEU A 317 11.35 7.46 22.69
CA LEU A 317 12.07 8.74 22.76
C LEU A 317 11.05 9.85 22.91
N GLU A 318 11.53 11.05 23.23
CA GLU A 318 10.71 12.26 23.12
C GLU A 318 10.16 12.39 21.70
N PHE A 319 8.98 12.98 21.55
CA PHE A 319 8.27 13.03 20.29
C PHE A 319 9.13 13.62 19.15
N ASP A 320 9.92 14.66 19.41
CA ASP A 320 10.83 15.27 18.43
C ASP A 320 11.91 14.32 17.93
N ASN A 321 12.40 13.42 18.78
CA ASN A 321 13.51 12.52 18.51
C ASN A 321 13.06 11.16 17.97
N ALA A 322 11.80 10.77 18.22
CA ALA A 322 11.27 9.51 17.75
C ALA A 322 11.23 9.43 16.21
N LYS A 323 11.47 8.25 15.64
CA LYS A 323 11.37 8.03 14.19
C LYS A 323 9.92 8.00 13.72
N PHE A 324 9.70 8.49 12.50
CA PHE A 324 8.43 8.32 11.78
C PHE A 324 8.21 6.86 11.40
N GLY A 325 6.98 6.38 11.50
CA GLY A 325 6.59 5.06 11.04
C GLY A 325 5.49 4.42 11.89
N ILE A 326 4.71 3.60 11.23
CA ILE A 326 3.59 2.82 11.77
C ILE A 326 3.53 1.47 11.07
N ILE A 327 3.11 0.41 11.76
CA ILE A 327 2.74 -0.84 11.10
C ILE A 327 1.25 -0.85 10.80
N GLY A 328 0.84 -1.41 9.66
CA GLY A 328 -0.55 -1.35 9.23
C GLY A 328 -1.12 -2.60 8.59
N LEU A 329 -0.30 -3.56 8.12
CA LEU A 329 -0.76 -4.69 7.30
C LEU A 329 -1.86 -5.51 7.99
N GLU A 330 -1.65 -5.93 9.23
CA GLU A 330 -2.53 -6.88 9.93
C GLU A 330 -3.90 -6.27 10.29
N SER A 331 -3.94 -4.95 10.49
CA SER A 331 -5.18 -4.22 10.84
C SER A 331 -5.86 -3.55 9.63
N ALA A 332 -5.20 -3.55 8.46
CA ALA A 332 -5.59 -2.74 7.30
C ALA A 332 -7.06 -2.89 6.91
N PHE A 333 -7.48 -4.10 6.59
CA PHE A 333 -8.84 -4.33 6.09
C PHE A 333 -9.90 -3.96 7.13
N GLY A 334 -9.65 -4.29 8.41
CA GLY A 334 -10.56 -3.93 9.50
C GLY A 334 -10.71 -2.42 9.68
N LEU A 335 -9.62 -1.67 9.57
CA LEU A 335 -9.61 -0.20 9.62
C LEU A 335 -10.27 0.41 8.38
N ILE A 336 -10.02 -0.15 7.20
CA ILE A 336 -10.63 0.31 5.94
C ILE A 336 -12.15 0.17 6.02
N ILE A 337 -12.67 -1.00 6.38
CA ILE A 337 -14.10 -1.25 6.42
C ILE A 337 -14.79 -0.32 7.43
N ILE A 338 -14.32 -0.26 8.68
CA ILE A 338 -15.00 0.53 9.72
C ILE A 338 -15.04 2.04 9.39
N ASN A 339 -14.04 2.55 8.68
CA ASN A 339 -13.95 3.98 8.35
C ASN A 339 -14.57 4.33 6.99
N LEU A 340 -14.66 3.40 6.03
CA LEU A 340 -15.08 3.71 4.67
C LEU A 340 -16.38 3.06 4.20
N GLU A 341 -16.93 2.05 4.89
CA GLU A 341 -18.14 1.33 4.43
C GLU A 341 -19.37 2.23 4.26
N LYS A 342 -19.42 3.38 4.96
CA LYS A 342 -20.50 4.37 4.83
C LYS A 342 -20.31 5.33 3.66
N HIS A 343 -19.13 5.35 3.07
CA HIS A 343 -18.74 6.31 2.03
C HIS A 343 -18.51 5.66 0.68
N LEU A 344 -17.97 4.43 0.65
CA LEU A 344 -17.64 3.66 -0.54
C LEU A 344 -18.35 2.30 -0.51
N SER A 345 -18.74 1.80 -1.68
CA SER A 345 -19.18 0.42 -1.82
C SER A 345 -18.02 -0.55 -1.61
N LEU A 346 -18.33 -1.80 -1.25
CA LEU A 346 -17.32 -2.84 -1.08
C LEU A 346 -16.47 -3.06 -2.34
N ASN A 347 -17.09 -2.99 -3.54
CA ASN A 347 -16.35 -3.06 -4.81
C ASN A 347 -15.35 -1.93 -4.94
N GLN A 348 -15.74 -0.67 -4.64
CA GLN A 348 -14.82 0.46 -4.68
C GLN A 348 -13.66 0.30 -3.69
N ILE A 349 -13.92 -0.20 -2.48
CA ILE A 349 -12.88 -0.48 -1.47
C ILE A 349 -11.91 -1.53 -2.01
N ILE A 350 -12.40 -2.65 -2.51
CA ILE A 350 -11.56 -3.74 -3.04
C ILE A 350 -10.76 -3.26 -4.26
N ASP A 351 -11.33 -2.46 -5.15
CA ASP A 351 -10.58 -1.90 -6.27
C ASP A 351 -9.38 -1.07 -5.82
N LYS A 352 -9.51 -0.29 -4.72
CA LYS A 352 -8.43 0.55 -4.17
C LYS A 352 -7.26 -0.24 -3.56
N ILE A 353 -7.51 -1.46 -3.11
CA ILE A 353 -6.49 -2.31 -2.46
C ILE A 353 -6.15 -3.57 -3.27
N SER A 354 -6.68 -3.73 -4.48
CA SER A 354 -6.45 -4.92 -5.31
C SER A 354 -6.23 -4.57 -6.79
N ASN A 355 -7.29 -4.13 -7.49
CA ASN A 355 -7.25 -3.94 -8.94
C ASN A 355 -6.42 -2.71 -9.36
N ASN A 356 -6.62 -1.58 -8.70
CA ASN A 356 -5.95 -0.32 -9.04
C ASN A 356 -4.42 -0.38 -8.86
N PRO A 357 -3.87 -0.92 -7.75
CA PRO A 357 -2.44 -1.13 -7.61
C PRO A 357 -1.82 -1.88 -8.80
N ARG A 358 -2.44 -3.00 -9.20
CA ARG A 358 -1.97 -3.80 -10.35
C ARG A 358 -2.00 -3.02 -11.65
N LYS A 359 -3.10 -2.32 -11.92
CA LYS A 359 -3.26 -1.49 -13.12
C LYS A 359 -2.20 -0.39 -13.20
N ILE A 360 -1.94 0.29 -12.09
CA ILE A 360 -0.96 1.39 -12.01
C ILE A 360 0.46 0.86 -12.21
N LEU A 361 0.79 -0.27 -11.61
CA LEU A 361 2.11 -0.92 -11.73
C LEU A 361 2.29 -1.68 -13.04
N GLY A 362 1.26 -1.75 -13.91
CA GLY A 362 1.33 -2.49 -15.17
C GLY A 362 1.36 -4.01 -15.00
N ILE A 363 0.93 -4.51 -13.83
CA ILE A 363 0.85 -5.94 -13.55
C ILE A 363 -0.46 -6.49 -14.15
N LYS A 364 -0.34 -7.62 -14.85
CA LYS A 364 -1.51 -8.26 -15.45
C LYS A 364 -2.57 -8.58 -14.39
N ASN A 365 -3.72 -7.99 -14.55
CA ASN A 365 -4.88 -8.30 -13.73
C ASN A 365 -5.50 -9.64 -14.16
N THR A 366 -5.87 -10.46 -13.20
CA THR A 366 -6.48 -11.78 -13.44
C THR A 366 -7.85 -11.81 -12.77
N SER A 367 -8.89 -11.35 -13.50
CA SER A 367 -10.28 -11.38 -13.00
C SER A 367 -10.69 -12.78 -12.53
N ILE A 368 -11.66 -12.84 -11.63
CA ILE A 368 -12.23 -14.11 -11.14
C ILE A 368 -13.12 -14.68 -12.25
N GLU A 369 -12.48 -15.42 -13.16
CA GLU A 369 -13.07 -16.10 -14.31
C GLU A 369 -12.47 -17.51 -14.47
N GLU A 370 -13.25 -18.44 -15.04
CA GLU A 370 -12.75 -19.78 -15.34
C GLU A 370 -11.51 -19.72 -16.26
N GLY A 371 -10.51 -20.55 -15.96
CA GLY A 371 -9.23 -20.62 -16.67
C GLY A 371 -8.16 -19.66 -16.17
N ASN A 372 -8.52 -18.59 -15.44
CA ASN A 372 -7.57 -17.63 -14.91
C ASN A 372 -6.79 -18.17 -13.71
N ILE A 373 -5.62 -17.56 -13.45
CA ILE A 373 -4.79 -17.86 -12.27
C ILE A 373 -5.55 -17.46 -11.00
N ALA A 374 -5.54 -18.36 -10.01
CA ALA A 374 -6.13 -18.12 -8.70
C ALA A 374 -5.13 -17.35 -7.81
N ASN A 375 -5.25 -16.04 -7.80
CA ASN A 375 -4.63 -15.13 -6.83
C ASN A 375 -5.78 -14.43 -6.10
N LEU A 376 -6.16 -14.91 -4.92
CA LEU A 376 -7.44 -14.61 -4.29
C LEU A 376 -7.28 -14.35 -2.80
N THR A 377 -8.05 -13.38 -2.30
CA THR A 377 -8.28 -13.17 -0.86
C THR A 377 -9.72 -13.52 -0.52
N ILE A 378 -9.88 -14.38 0.48
CA ILE A 378 -11.17 -14.80 1.04
C ILE A 378 -11.36 -14.06 2.36
N PHE A 379 -12.50 -13.42 2.54
CA PHE A 379 -12.74 -12.52 3.67
C PHE A 379 -14.21 -12.48 4.09
N ASN A 380 -14.47 -11.94 5.28
CA ASN A 380 -15.80 -11.60 5.73
C ASN A 380 -15.83 -10.12 6.15
N PRO A 381 -16.56 -9.23 5.45
CA PRO A 381 -16.59 -7.81 5.73
C PRO A 381 -17.37 -7.44 7.01
N GLU A 382 -18.15 -8.37 7.56
CA GLU A 382 -19.01 -8.13 8.73
C GLU A 382 -18.41 -8.64 10.05
N THR A 383 -17.32 -9.39 10.00
CA THR A 383 -16.67 -9.93 11.21
C THR A 383 -16.20 -8.79 12.12
N LYS A 384 -16.74 -8.74 13.35
CA LYS A 384 -16.31 -7.79 14.39
C LYS A 384 -15.29 -8.46 15.29
N TRP A 385 -14.18 -7.77 15.55
CA TRP A 385 -13.10 -8.27 16.38
C TRP A 385 -12.33 -7.14 17.03
N ILE A 386 -11.51 -7.46 18.03
CA ILE A 386 -10.63 -6.50 18.71
C ILE A 386 -9.22 -6.80 18.22
N PHE A 387 -8.50 -5.77 17.76
CA PHE A 387 -7.11 -5.92 17.37
C PHE A 387 -6.20 -5.98 18.60
N GLU A 388 -5.65 -7.13 18.88
CA GLU A 388 -4.83 -7.38 20.07
C GLU A 388 -3.35 -7.55 19.71
N LYS A 389 -2.46 -7.47 20.69
CA LYS A 389 -1.00 -7.68 20.47
C LYS A 389 -0.68 -9.04 19.85
N LYS A 390 -1.46 -10.08 20.13
CA LYS A 390 -1.31 -11.42 19.54
C LYS A 390 -1.61 -11.46 18.04
N ASP A 391 -2.39 -10.51 17.52
CA ASP A 391 -2.73 -10.43 16.10
C ASP A 391 -1.59 -9.79 15.28
N ILE A 392 -0.62 -9.15 15.95
CA ILE A 392 0.52 -8.53 15.31
C ILE A 392 1.60 -9.58 15.06
N ILE A 393 1.80 -9.93 13.81
CA ILE A 393 2.88 -10.81 13.33
C ILE A 393 4.17 -10.02 13.15
N SER A 394 4.08 -8.79 12.67
CA SER A 394 5.22 -7.89 12.48
C SER A 394 6.14 -7.90 13.70
N LYS A 395 7.45 -7.91 13.47
CA LYS A 395 8.47 -7.93 14.53
C LYS A 395 8.40 -6.67 15.40
N SER A 396 8.29 -5.52 14.77
CA SER A 396 8.00 -4.26 15.45
C SER A 396 6.52 -4.13 15.80
N LYS A 397 6.22 -3.42 16.90
CA LYS A 397 4.87 -3.29 17.44
C LYS A 397 4.39 -1.82 17.47
N ASN A 398 4.95 -0.97 16.59
CA ASN A 398 4.71 0.46 16.54
C ASN A 398 3.37 0.83 15.87
N THR A 399 2.27 0.46 16.53
CA THR A 399 0.91 0.81 16.11
C THR A 399 0.09 1.34 17.28
N PRO A 400 -0.76 2.37 17.08
CA PRO A 400 -1.67 2.86 18.10
C PRO A 400 -2.98 2.06 18.19
N PHE A 401 -3.23 1.14 17.24
CA PHE A 401 -4.55 0.50 17.07
C PHE A 401 -4.80 -0.71 17.98
N VAL A 402 -3.85 -1.09 18.84
CA VAL A 402 -4.07 -2.19 19.79
C VAL A 402 -5.20 -1.84 20.77
N GLY A 403 -6.21 -2.71 20.85
CA GLY A 403 -7.42 -2.51 21.64
C GLY A 403 -8.61 -1.95 20.83
N GLU A 404 -8.38 -1.51 19.59
CA GLU A 404 -9.44 -0.98 18.75
C GLU A 404 -10.40 -2.08 18.27
N LYS A 405 -11.68 -1.73 18.22
CA LYS A 405 -12.74 -2.57 17.65
C LYS A 405 -12.73 -2.41 16.13
N LEU A 406 -12.45 -3.47 15.42
CA LEU A 406 -12.40 -3.52 13.96
C LEU A 406 -13.61 -4.26 13.38
N LYS A 407 -13.89 -3.99 12.11
CA LYS A 407 -14.93 -4.67 11.32
C LYS A 407 -14.35 -5.12 9.99
N GLY A 408 -14.58 -6.37 9.64
CA GLY A 408 -14.00 -6.99 8.43
C GLY A 408 -12.69 -7.73 8.75
N LYS A 409 -12.56 -8.94 8.23
CA LYS A 409 -11.39 -9.80 8.47
C LYS A 409 -11.07 -10.65 7.24
N ALA A 410 -9.80 -10.70 6.85
CA ALA A 410 -9.31 -11.71 5.93
C ALA A 410 -9.31 -13.07 6.62
N LEU A 411 -9.71 -14.12 5.90
CA LEU A 411 -9.91 -15.47 6.45
C LEU A 411 -9.00 -16.51 5.81
N ALA A 412 -8.70 -16.36 4.51
CA ALA A 412 -7.80 -17.27 3.80
C ALA A 412 -7.24 -16.64 2.53
N LEU A 413 -6.13 -17.17 2.07
CA LEU A 413 -5.47 -16.81 0.81
C LEU A 413 -5.35 -18.02 -0.12
N VAL A 414 -5.50 -17.76 -1.41
CA VAL A 414 -5.12 -18.69 -2.48
C VAL A 414 -4.16 -17.96 -3.40
N ASN A 415 -2.93 -18.42 -3.48
CA ASN A 415 -1.94 -17.90 -4.41
C ASN A 415 -0.78 -18.89 -4.59
N ASN A 416 -0.09 -18.87 -5.74
CA ASN A 416 1.08 -19.70 -6.03
C ASN A 416 0.86 -21.19 -5.70
N ASN A 417 -0.33 -21.73 -6.06
CA ASN A 417 -0.76 -23.10 -5.81
C ASN A 417 -0.79 -23.47 -4.31
N LYS A 418 -0.95 -22.50 -3.43
CA LYS A 418 -1.07 -22.65 -1.98
C LYS A 418 -2.42 -22.15 -1.50
N PHE A 419 -2.92 -22.74 -0.43
CA PHE A 419 -4.07 -22.27 0.34
C PHE A 419 -3.65 -22.15 1.80
N VAL A 420 -3.86 -20.99 2.39
CA VAL A 420 -3.52 -20.72 3.79
C VAL A 420 -4.72 -20.09 4.48
N GLU A 421 -5.13 -20.65 5.60
CA GLU A 421 -6.10 -20.08 6.54
C GLU A 421 -5.38 -19.12 7.49
N LEU A 422 -6.01 -17.97 7.86
CA LEU A 422 -5.36 -16.82 8.54
C LEU A 422 -5.73 -16.72 10.03
#